data_eecedb33dd7a39b8abb815d63d8a2459
#
_entry.id   eecedb33dd7a39b8abb815d63d8a2459
#
_cell.length_a   1.000
_cell.length_b   1.000
_cell.length_c   1.000
_cell.angle_alpha   90.00
_cell.angle_beta   90.00
_cell.angle_gamma   90.00
#
_symmetry.space_group_name_H-M   'P 1'
#
loop_
_entity.id
_entity.type
_entity.pdbx_description
1 polymer ?
#
loop_
_entity_poly.entity_id
_entity_poly.type
_entity_poly.pdbx_seq_one_letter_code
_entity_poly.pdbx_strand_id
1 'polypeptide(L)'
;IKQFIDRGYLSRYEYYSVRPNSEVQRELDSVTTFQNGDYTDADMTRICDNDHIRAQIVETYLKYAAGKKGIIYTINKVHNNNLCADFNKVGVRTVAIDSKTPATVRKQYIDDFKAGLIDIICNVNIFSEGFDCPDIEFIQLARPTQSLSMFLQQIGRGLRAVEGKEKCLFLDNVGLYNRFGLPSANRKWLYHFLG
;
A
#
# COMPACT_ATOMS: atom_id res chain seq x y z
N ILE A 1 -8.60 -1.33 -16.55
CA ILE A 1 -9.02 -0.68 -15.29
C ILE A 1 -9.88 0.55 -15.61
N LYS A 2 -9.43 1.50 -16.46
CA LYS A 2 -10.18 2.73 -16.76
C LYS A 2 -11.63 2.44 -17.18
N GLN A 3 -11.87 1.56 -18.15
CA GLN A 3 -13.21 1.19 -18.62
C GLN A 3 -14.13 0.65 -17.50
N PHE A 4 -13.56 -0.10 -16.54
CA PHE A 4 -14.33 -0.63 -15.39
C PHE A 4 -14.68 0.47 -14.39
N ILE A 5 -13.80 1.46 -14.21
CA ILE A 5 -14.09 2.66 -13.40
C ILE A 5 -15.20 3.48 -14.07
N ASP A 6 -15.07 3.73 -15.37
CA ASP A 6 -16.04 4.53 -16.15
C ASP A 6 -17.45 3.89 -16.14
N ARG A 7 -17.52 2.54 -16.02
CA ARG A 7 -18.77 1.76 -15.92
C ARG A 7 -19.27 1.55 -14.49
N GLY A 8 -18.54 2.04 -13.46
CA GLY A 8 -18.92 1.89 -12.05
C GLY A 8 -18.62 0.51 -11.44
N TYR A 9 -17.95 -0.39 -12.16
CA TYR A 9 -17.54 -1.69 -11.61
C TYR A 9 -16.36 -1.60 -10.66
N LEU A 10 -15.56 -0.54 -10.78
CA LEU A 10 -14.47 -0.22 -9.88
C LEU A 10 -14.64 1.20 -9.33
N SER A 11 -14.17 1.41 -8.11
CA SER A 11 -14.15 2.71 -7.44
C SER A 11 -13.26 3.71 -8.18
N ARG A 12 -13.63 4.98 -8.16
CA ARG A 12 -12.74 6.09 -8.53
C ARG A 12 -11.56 6.13 -7.56
N TYR A 13 -10.49 6.83 -7.93
CA TYR A 13 -9.35 7.02 -7.06
C TYR A 13 -8.67 8.37 -7.27
N GLU A 14 -7.95 8.80 -6.25
CA GLU A 14 -6.92 9.84 -6.32
C GLU A 14 -5.57 9.20 -5.98
N TYR A 15 -4.50 9.67 -6.63
CA TYR A 15 -3.17 9.12 -6.48
C TYR A 15 -2.18 10.23 -6.11
N TYR A 16 -1.53 10.07 -4.96
CA TYR A 16 -0.50 10.96 -4.45
C TYR A 16 0.81 10.20 -4.36
N SER A 17 1.84 10.68 -5.03
CA SER A 17 3.17 10.04 -5.04
C SER A 17 4.24 11.03 -4.63
N VAL A 18 5.39 10.49 -4.23
CA VAL A 18 6.61 11.28 -4.03
C VAL A 18 7.05 11.91 -5.36
N ARG A 19 7.67 13.07 -5.27
CA ARG A 19 8.21 13.76 -6.45
C ARG A 19 9.31 12.90 -7.10
N PRO A 20 9.45 12.95 -8.43
CA PRO A 20 10.66 12.47 -9.08
C PRO A 20 11.90 13.07 -8.42
N ASN A 21 12.97 12.29 -8.30
CA ASN A 21 14.21 12.67 -7.61
C ASN A 21 14.06 12.94 -6.09
N SER A 22 12.99 12.47 -5.45
CA SER A 22 12.94 12.44 -3.98
C SER A 22 14.10 11.59 -3.42
N GLU A 23 14.39 11.73 -2.13
CA GLU A 23 15.45 10.96 -1.47
C GLU A 23 15.24 9.44 -1.66
N VAL A 24 14.04 8.96 -1.34
CA VAL A 24 13.66 7.55 -1.50
C VAL A 24 13.85 7.08 -2.96
N GLN A 25 13.46 7.91 -3.93
CA GLN A 25 13.57 7.53 -5.35
C GLN A 25 15.04 7.43 -5.78
N ARG A 26 15.89 8.40 -5.41
CA ARG A 26 17.33 8.36 -5.73
C ARG A 26 18.00 7.13 -5.12
N GLU A 27 17.69 6.82 -3.86
CA GLU A 27 18.23 5.63 -3.18
C GLU A 27 17.81 4.33 -3.88
N LEU A 28 16.53 4.21 -4.25
CA LEU A 28 16.01 3.05 -4.98
C LEU A 28 16.62 2.91 -6.38
N ASP A 29 16.83 4.02 -7.09
CA ASP A 29 17.44 4.03 -8.42
C ASP A 29 18.94 3.66 -8.37
N SER A 30 19.59 3.82 -7.22
CA SER A 30 21.00 3.43 -7.00
C SER A 30 21.18 1.92 -6.70
N VAL A 31 20.10 1.19 -6.44
CA VAL A 31 20.18 -0.26 -6.15
C VAL A 31 20.52 -1.04 -7.42
N THR A 32 21.56 -1.83 -7.35
CA THR A 32 22.03 -2.68 -8.47
C THR A 32 21.84 -4.17 -8.24
N THR A 33 21.50 -4.58 -7.01
CA THR A 33 21.32 -5.99 -6.63
C THR A 33 19.82 -6.30 -6.49
N PHE A 34 19.37 -7.32 -7.22
CA PHE A 34 17.97 -7.76 -7.19
C PHE A 34 17.88 -9.23 -6.82
N GLN A 35 16.81 -9.61 -6.14
CA GLN A 35 16.49 -11.00 -5.80
C GLN A 35 15.13 -11.36 -6.40
N ASN A 36 15.07 -12.42 -7.19
CA ASN A 36 13.85 -12.85 -7.90
C ASN A 36 13.17 -11.73 -8.71
N GLY A 37 13.97 -10.81 -9.27
CA GLY A 37 13.48 -9.68 -10.07
C GLY A 37 12.88 -8.52 -9.25
N ASP A 38 13.05 -8.52 -7.92
CA ASP A 38 12.64 -7.42 -7.03
C ASP A 38 13.83 -6.94 -6.17
N TYR A 39 13.66 -5.82 -5.49
CA TYR A 39 14.63 -5.33 -4.50
C TYR A 39 14.84 -6.37 -3.39
N THR A 40 16.05 -6.39 -2.82
CA THR A 40 16.32 -7.23 -1.64
C THR A 40 15.62 -6.63 -0.40
N ASP A 41 15.24 -7.49 0.55
CA ASP A 41 14.67 -7.02 1.83
C ASP A 41 15.66 -6.11 2.58
N ALA A 42 16.97 -6.35 2.45
CA ALA A 42 17.99 -5.53 3.07
C ALA A 42 18.03 -4.11 2.50
N ASP A 43 18.02 -3.98 1.16
CA ASP A 43 18.00 -2.65 0.51
C ASP A 43 16.72 -1.91 0.81
N MET A 44 15.56 -2.56 0.70
CA MET A 44 14.28 -1.96 1.03
C MET A 44 14.25 -1.44 2.47
N THR A 45 14.72 -2.24 3.43
CA THR A 45 14.75 -1.88 4.85
C THR A 45 15.69 -0.70 5.09
N ARG A 46 16.92 -0.74 4.53
CA ARG A 46 17.89 0.35 4.64
C ARG A 46 17.32 1.67 4.14
N ILE A 47 16.63 1.64 3.01
CA ILE A 47 16.11 2.85 2.34
C ILE A 47 14.83 3.35 3.02
N CYS A 48 13.89 2.47 3.35
CA CYS A 48 12.53 2.87 3.74
C CYS A 48 12.22 2.72 5.23
N ASP A 49 13.01 1.96 6.01
CA ASP A 49 12.76 1.75 7.45
C ASP A 49 13.70 2.59 8.33
N ASN A 50 13.88 3.85 8.01
CA ASN A 50 14.53 4.82 8.89
C ASN A 50 13.52 5.83 9.42
N ASP A 51 13.84 6.49 10.54
CA ASP A 51 12.92 7.37 11.25
C ASP A 51 12.39 8.52 10.36
N HIS A 52 13.25 9.07 9.50
CA HIS A 52 12.88 10.18 8.61
C HIS A 52 11.83 9.75 7.58
N ILE A 53 12.05 8.62 6.90
CA ILE A 53 11.11 8.11 5.88
C ILE A 53 9.81 7.64 6.53
N ARG A 54 9.87 6.98 7.71
CA ARG A 54 8.66 6.60 8.43
C ARG A 54 7.85 7.80 8.88
N ALA A 55 8.50 8.87 9.35
CA ALA A 55 7.81 10.12 9.68
C ALA A 55 7.09 10.70 8.46
N GLN A 56 7.72 10.73 7.27
CA GLN A 56 7.06 11.16 6.03
C GLN A 56 5.85 10.28 5.66
N ILE A 57 5.89 8.97 5.93
CA ILE A 57 4.76 8.08 5.69
C ILE A 57 3.58 8.49 6.60
N VAL A 58 3.82 8.71 7.90
CA VAL A 58 2.81 9.17 8.85
C VAL A 58 2.27 10.56 8.45
N GLU A 59 3.13 11.52 8.12
CA GLU A 59 2.73 12.85 7.66
C GLU A 59 1.86 12.80 6.40
N THR A 60 2.19 11.93 5.45
CA THR A 60 1.40 11.73 4.23
C THR A 60 -0.03 11.30 4.56
N TYR A 61 -0.20 10.34 5.48
CA TYR A 61 -1.52 9.94 5.95
C TYR A 61 -2.26 11.10 6.63
N LEU A 62 -1.62 11.76 7.59
CA LEU A 62 -2.23 12.88 8.33
C LEU A 62 -2.68 14.00 7.40
N LYS A 63 -1.94 14.24 6.32
CA LYS A 63 -2.25 15.28 5.35
C LYS A 63 -3.41 14.92 4.41
N TYR A 64 -3.47 13.69 3.93
CA TYR A 64 -4.38 13.33 2.84
C TYR A 64 -5.50 12.34 3.23
N ALA A 65 -5.29 11.56 4.28
CA ALA A 65 -6.19 10.48 4.66
C ALA A 65 -6.55 10.46 6.16
N ALA A 66 -6.30 11.54 6.90
CA ALA A 66 -6.63 11.59 8.33
C ALA A 66 -8.09 11.21 8.61
N GLY A 67 -8.28 10.30 9.55
CA GLY A 67 -9.61 9.78 9.93
C GLY A 67 -10.21 8.75 8.96
N LYS A 68 -9.48 8.38 7.90
CA LYS A 68 -9.91 7.36 6.94
C LYS A 68 -9.39 5.98 7.32
N LYS A 69 -10.16 4.97 6.94
CA LYS A 69 -9.87 3.56 7.14
C LYS A 69 -9.08 2.99 5.97
N GLY A 70 -7.95 2.31 6.25
CA GLY A 70 -7.15 1.79 5.14
C GLY A 70 -6.04 0.81 5.52
N ILE A 71 -5.24 0.48 4.50
CA ILE A 71 -4.16 -0.50 4.57
C ILE A 71 -2.84 0.15 4.19
N ILE A 72 -1.79 -0.19 4.94
CA ILE A 72 -0.41 0.16 4.62
C ILE A 72 0.34 -1.13 4.24
N TYR A 73 0.92 -1.16 3.05
CA TYR A 73 1.80 -2.25 2.62
C TYR A 73 3.23 -1.96 3.04
N THR A 74 3.79 -2.86 3.85
CA THR A 74 5.12 -2.74 4.44
C THR A 74 6.07 -3.81 3.90
N ILE A 75 7.38 -3.63 4.14
CA ILE A 75 8.45 -4.47 3.58
C ILE A 75 8.49 -5.83 4.26
N ASN A 76 8.68 -5.81 5.58
CA ASN A 76 8.87 -6.99 6.41
C ASN A 76 8.29 -6.75 7.82
N LYS A 77 8.42 -7.73 8.69
CA LYS A 77 7.87 -7.69 10.05
C LYS A 77 8.42 -6.51 10.88
N VAL A 78 9.70 -6.17 10.74
CA VAL A 78 10.33 -5.09 11.51
C VAL A 78 9.73 -3.76 11.09
N HIS A 79 9.76 -3.43 9.79
CA HIS A 79 9.16 -2.24 9.23
C HIS A 79 7.66 -2.14 9.55
N ASN A 80 6.95 -3.27 9.50
CA ASN A 80 5.53 -3.36 9.85
C ASN A 80 5.25 -2.92 11.29
N ASN A 81 6.04 -3.43 12.23
CA ASN A 81 5.91 -3.08 13.65
C ASN A 81 6.33 -1.64 13.93
N ASN A 82 7.42 -1.16 13.30
CA ASN A 82 7.89 0.21 13.45
C ASN A 82 6.84 1.22 13.00
N LEU A 83 6.29 1.05 11.79
CA LEU A 83 5.21 1.91 11.29
C LEU A 83 3.94 1.84 12.15
N CYS A 84 3.53 0.64 12.56
CA CYS A 84 2.39 0.48 13.46
C CYS A 84 2.59 1.27 14.76
N ALA A 85 3.80 1.21 15.34
CA ALA A 85 4.13 1.97 16.55
C ALA A 85 4.13 3.48 16.29
N ASP A 86 4.66 3.94 15.16
CA ASP A 86 4.71 5.36 14.83
C ASP A 86 3.32 5.96 14.61
N PHE A 87 2.41 5.23 13.95
CA PHE A 87 1.01 5.65 13.83
C PHE A 87 0.28 5.68 15.16
N ASN A 88 0.49 4.69 16.03
CA ASN A 88 -0.13 4.66 17.37
C ASN A 88 0.39 5.81 18.26
N LYS A 89 1.66 6.23 18.14
CA LYS A 89 2.21 7.41 18.87
C LYS A 89 1.46 8.71 18.54
N VAL A 90 0.92 8.83 17.33
CA VAL A 90 0.14 10.01 16.91
C VAL A 90 -1.37 9.82 17.08
N GLY A 91 -1.77 8.78 17.80
CA GLY A 91 -3.19 8.54 18.18
C GLY A 91 -4.03 7.85 17.09
N VAL A 92 -3.41 7.29 16.04
CA VAL A 92 -4.12 6.54 15.00
C VAL A 92 -4.13 5.06 15.36
N ARG A 93 -5.32 4.47 15.53
CA ARG A 93 -5.52 3.08 15.98
C ARG A 93 -5.05 2.11 14.89
N THR A 94 -3.84 1.62 15.03
CA THR A 94 -3.14 0.83 14.03
C THR A 94 -2.74 -0.53 14.57
N VAL A 95 -2.90 -1.58 13.77
CA VAL A 95 -2.42 -2.94 14.07
C VAL A 95 -1.51 -3.44 12.96
N ALA A 96 -0.58 -4.32 13.33
CA ALA A 96 0.33 -4.98 12.43
C ALA A 96 -0.09 -6.44 12.21
N ILE A 97 -0.21 -6.86 10.95
CA ILE A 97 -0.50 -8.24 10.57
C ILE A 97 0.65 -8.78 9.70
N ASP A 98 1.13 -9.97 10.04
CA ASP A 98 2.14 -10.71 9.26
C ASP A 98 1.80 -12.21 9.17
N SER A 99 2.62 -13.01 8.46
CA SER A 99 2.39 -14.45 8.29
C SER A 99 2.41 -15.25 9.59
N LYS A 100 3.00 -14.71 10.66
CA LYS A 100 3.09 -15.32 11.99
C LYS A 100 1.95 -14.88 12.92
N THR A 101 1.13 -13.92 12.51
CA THR A 101 -0.04 -13.49 13.29
C THR A 101 -1.03 -14.65 13.39
N PRO A 102 -1.37 -15.13 14.61
CA PRO A 102 -2.31 -16.24 14.79
C PRO A 102 -3.65 -15.96 14.09
N ALA A 103 -4.26 -17.01 13.53
CA ALA A 103 -5.50 -16.87 12.76
C ALA A 103 -6.65 -16.23 13.57
N THR A 104 -6.75 -16.55 14.87
CA THR A 104 -7.74 -15.96 15.78
C THR A 104 -7.53 -14.47 15.97
N VAL A 105 -6.27 -14.04 16.19
CA VAL A 105 -5.90 -12.63 16.35
C VAL A 105 -6.13 -11.86 15.04
N ARG A 106 -5.74 -12.47 13.90
CA ARG A 106 -5.98 -11.88 12.58
C ARG A 106 -7.47 -11.65 12.33
N LYS A 107 -8.29 -12.66 12.65
CA LYS A 107 -9.74 -12.56 12.52
C LYS A 107 -10.28 -11.41 13.40
N GLN A 108 -9.86 -11.33 14.65
CA GLN A 108 -10.27 -10.26 15.55
C GLN A 108 -9.90 -8.87 14.99
N TYR A 109 -8.66 -8.68 14.53
CA TYR A 109 -8.23 -7.40 13.94
C TYR A 109 -9.03 -7.02 12.69
N ILE A 110 -9.40 -7.99 11.86
CA ILE A 110 -10.24 -7.76 10.69
C ILE A 110 -11.66 -7.37 11.10
N ASP A 111 -12.23 -8.05 12.09
CA ASP A 111 -13.57 -7.74 12.60
C ASP A 111 -13.60 -6.33 13.24
N ASP A 112 -12.59 -5.98 14.05
CA ASP A 112 -12.43 -4.65 14.66
C ASP A 112 -12.20 -3.56 13.60
N PHE A 113 -11.45 -3.85 12.55
CA PHE A 113 -11.25 -2.93 11.43
C PHE A 113 -12.56 -2.69 10.67
N LYS A 114 -13.35 -3.73 10.41
CA LYS A 114 -14.68 -3.60 9.79
C LYS A 114 -15.63 -2.79 10.68
N ALA A 115 -15.57 -2.99 11.98
CA ALA A 115 -16.37 -2.26 12.97
C ALA A 115 -15.91 -0.80 13.19
N GLY A 116 -14.79 -0.37 12.59
CA GLY A 116 -14.23 0.97 12.77
C GLY A 116 -13.54 1.19 14.13
N LEU A 117 -13.19 0.12 14.84
CA LEU A 117 -12.41 0.16 16.07
C LEU A 117 -10.91 0.28 15.79
N ILE A 118 -10.47 -0.12 14.59
CA ILE A 118 -9.13 0.02 14.06
C ILE A 118 -9.22 0.87 12.80
N ASP A 119 -8.31 1.86 12.66
CA ASP A 119 -8.27 2.76 11.51
C ASP A 119 -7.35 2.21 10.41
N ILE A 120 -6.22 1.60 10.80
CA ILE A 120 -5.18 1.16 9.86
C ILE A 120 -4.75 -0.28 10.17
N ILE A 121 -4.63 -1.07 9.11
CA ILE A 121 -3.90 -2.34 9.15
C ILE A 121 -2.59 -2.18 8.37
N CYS A 122 -1.45 -2.27 9.08
CA CYS A 122 -0.14 -2.46 8.47
C CYS A 122 0.06 -3.94 8.13
N ASN A 123 0.49 -4.23 6.90
CA ASN A 123 0.50 -5.58 6.35
C ASN A 123 1.78 -5.93 5.59
N VAL A 124 2.31 -7.14 5.86
CA VAL A 124 3.40 -7.76 5.09
C VAL A 124 2.83 -8.90 4.23
N ASN A 125 2.57 -8.66 2.94
CA ASN A 125 2.25 -9.67 1.91
C ASN A 125 1.13 -10.69 2.23
N ILE A 126 0.26 -10.46 3.22
CA ILE A 126 -0.70 -11.48 3.69
C ILE A 126 -2.05 -11.43 2.99
N PHE A 127 -2.37 -10.36 2.29
CA PHE A 127 -3.69 -10.23 1.68
C PHE A 127 -3.85 -11.00 0.36
N SER A 128 -3.22 -12.19 0.22
CA SER A 128 -3.49 -13.09 -0.90
C SER A 128 -4.81 -13.85 -0.72
N GLU A 129 -5.22 -14.19 0.52
CA GLU A 129 -6.44 -14.98 0.78
C GLU A 129 -7.26 -14.43 1.95
N GLY A 130 -8.57 -14.33 1.77
CA GLY A 130 -9.56 -14.15 2.83
C GLY A 130 -9.77 -12.75 3.39
N PHE A 131 -9.00 -11.72 2.97
CA PHE A 131 -9.28 -10.35 3.37
C PHE A 131 -10.25 -9.69 2.40
N ASP A 132 -11.52 -9.66 2.77
CA ASP A 132 -12.57 -8.94 2.04
C ASP A 132 -13.08 -7.77 2.88
N CYS A 133 -12.62 -6.57 2.52
CA CYS A 133 -13.05 -5.31 3.11
C CYS A 133 -13.12 -4.27 1.97
N PRO A 134 -14.23 -4.23 1.24
CA PRO A 134 -14.34 -3.37 0.04
C PRO A 134 -14.45 -1.88 0.38
N ASP A 135 -14.80 -1.55 1.62
CA ASP A 135 -14.97 -0.19 2.13
C ASP A 135 -13.66 0.50 2.56
N ILE A 136 -12.50 -0.04 2.13
CA ILE A 136 -11.19 0.62 2.31
C ILE A 136 -11.20 1.97 1.59
N GLU A 137 -10.90 3.04 2.33
CA GLU A 137 -10.90 4.42 1.83
C GLU A 137 -9.51 4.86 1.32
N PHE A 138 -8.43 4.27 1.84
CA PHE A 138 -7.08 4.50 1.33
C PHE A 138 -6.20 3.26 1.32
N ILE A 139 -5.21 3.27 0.45
CA ILE A 139 -4.07 2.34 0.43
C ILE A 139 -2.80 3.16 0.43
N GLN A 140 -1.90 2.86 1.35
CA GLN A 140 -0.59 3.49 1.43
C GLN A 140 0.52 2.48 1.09
N LEU A 141 1.35 2.87 0.14
CA LEU A 141 2.42 2.05 -0.40
C LEU A 141 3.75 2.48 0.25
N ALA A 142 4.19 1.69 1.23
CA ALA A 142 5.45 1.90 1.96
C ALA A 142 6.49 0.80 1.63
N ARG A 143 6.18 -0.10 0.68
CA ARG A 143 7.07 -1.13 0.16
C ARG A 143 7.35 -0.87 -1.32
N PRO A 144 8.61 -0.58 -1.67
CA PRO A 144 9.00 -0.51 -3.08
C PRO A 144 8.95 -1.91 -3.72
N THR A 145 8.72 -1.95 -5.04
CA THR A 145 8.77 -3.19 -5.81
C THR A 145 9.09 -2.94 -7.27
N GLN A 146 9.73 -3.91 -7.90
CA GLN A 146 9.96 -3.99 -9.34
C GLN A 146 8.80 -4.71 -10.07
N SER A 147 7.89 -5.34 -9.32
CA SER A 147 6.81 -6.16 -9.85
C SER A 147 5.53 -5.36 -10.09
N LEU A 148 5.17 -5.20 -11.37
CA LEU A 148 3.88 -4.61 -11.76
C LEU A 148 2.69 -5.42 -11.21
N SER A 149 2.81 -6.74 -11.18
CA SER A 149 1.76 -7.62 -10.64
C SER A 149 1.50 -7.32 -9.16
N MET A 150 2.56 -7.21 -8.35
CA MET A 150 2.45 -6.86 -6.94
C MET A 150 1.80 -5.48 -6.76
N PHE A 151 2.27 -4.47 -7.49
CA PHE A 151 1.69 -3.13 -7.46
C PHE A 151 0.18 -3.17 -7.75
N LEU A 152 -0.23 -3.85 -8.84
CA LEU A 152 -1.64 -3.94 -9.23
C LEU A 152 -2.49 -4.75 -8.23
N GLN A 153 -1.93 -5.78 -7.59
CA GLN A 153 -2.61 -6.53 -6.53
C GLN A 153 -2.86 -5.66 -5.29
N GLN A 154 -1.87 -4.88 -4.87
CA GLN A 154 -1.98 -3.98 -3.72
C GLN A 154 -3.09 -2.94 -3.93
N ILE A 155 -3.03 -2.20 -5.04
CA ILE A 155 -4.02 -1.16 -5.33
C ILE A 155 -5.40 -1.73 -5.69
N GLY A 156 -5.46 -2.93 -6.27
CA GLY A 156 -6.71 -3.60 -6.63
C GLY A 156 -7.67 -3.76 -5.46
N ARG A 157 -7.15 -3.85 -4.23
CA ARG A 157 -7.98 -3.90 -3.01
C ARG A 157 -8.76 -2.59 -2.79
N GLY A 158 -8.13 -1.46 -3.04
CA GLY A 158 -8.76 -0.15 -2.92
C GLY A 158 -9.73 0.17 -4.06
N LEU A 159 -9.60 -0.48 -5.21
CA LEU A 159 -10.46 -0.24 -6.36
C LEU A 159 -11.82 -0.95 -6.29
N ARG A 160 -12.07 -1.81 -5.29
CA ARG A 160 -13.37 -2.47 -5.13
C ARG A 160 -14.46 -1.42 -4.92
N ALA A 161 -15.51 -1.50 -5.74
CA ALA A 161 -16.69 -0.66 -5.60
C ALA A 161 -17.59 -1.21 -4.48
N VAL A 162 -18.10 -0.32 -3.65
CA VAL A 162 -19.12 -0.60 -2.65
C VAL A 162 -20.02 0.61 -2.52
N GLU A 163 -21.26 0.38 -2.16
CA GLU A 163 -22.24 1.46 -1.93
C GLU A 163 -21.71 2.43 -0.86
N GLY A 164 -21.86 3.73 -1.11
CA GLY A 164 -21.36 4.78 -0.22
C GLY A 164 -19.88 5.15 -0.35
N LYS A 165 -19.08 4.37 -1.09
CA LYS A 165 -17.69 4.69 -1.35
C LYS A 165 -17.52 5.52 -2.62
N GLU A 166 -17.16 6.78 -2.47
CA GLU A 166 -16.96 7.70 -3.60
C GLU A 166 -15.66 7.38 -4.36
N LYS A 167 -14.55 7.22 -3.62
CA LYS A 167 -13.20 6.99 -4.17
C LYS A 167 -12.29 6.32 -3.15
N CYS A 168 -11.15 5.81 -3.64
CA CYS A 168 -10.02 5.38 -2.81
C CYS A 168 -8.84 6.32 -3.00
N LEU A 169 -8.10 6.61 -1.92
CA LEU A 169 -6.85 7.37 -1.99
C LEU A 169 -5.66 6.40 -2.07
N PHE A 170 -4.78 6.59 -3.04
CA PHE A 170 -3.51 5.90 -3.10
C PHE A 170 -2.39 6.85 -2.68
N LEU A 171 -1.71 6.50 -1.59
CA LEU A 171 -0.59 7.26 -1.02
C LEU A 171 0.70 6.49 -1.30
N ASP A 172 1.44 6.92 -2.29
CA ASP A 172 2.66 6.26 -2.76
C ASP A 172 3.90 6.96 -2.19
N ASN A 173 4.43 6.44 -1.10
CA ASN A 173 5.62 6.97 -0.43
C ASN A 173 6.95 6.45 -1.01
N VAL A 174 6.89 5.52 -1.98
CA VAL A 174 8.08 4.88 -2.54
C VAL A 174 8.25 5.08 -4.04
N GLY A 175 7.39 5.91 -4.66
CA GLY A 175 7.53 6.33 -6.05
C GLY A 175 7.15 5.27 -7.09
N LEU A 176 6.24 4.36 -6.80
CA LEU A 176 5.78 3.35 -7.76
C LEU A 176 5.11 3.98 -8.99
N TYR A 177 4.54 5.17 -8.84
CA TYR A 177 4.03 5.96 -9.96
C TYR A 177 5.11 6.25 -11.00
N ASN A 178 6.31 6.64 -10.56
CA ASN A 178 7.41 6.98 -11.46
C ASN A 178 7.84 5.78 -12.31
N ARG A 179 7.66 4.56 -11.79
CA ARG A 179 7.99 3.32 -12.45
C ARG A 179 6.84 2.75 -13.31
N PHE A 180 5.64 2.71 -12.76
CA PHE A 180 4.50 2.00 -13.34
C PHE A 180 3.42 2.92 -13.92
N GLY A 181 3.46 4.21 -13.62
CA GLY A 181 2.38 5.14 -13.93
C GLY A 181 1.11 4.88 -13.11
N LEU A 182 0.01 5.47 -13.53
CA LEU A 182 -1.29 5.30 -12.88
C LEU A 182 -1.81 3.85 -13.00
N PRO A 183 -2.60 3.38 -12.01
CA PRO A 183 -3.29 2.09 -12.11
C PRO A 183 -4.10 1.90 -13.39
N SER A 184 -4.73 2.97 -13.86
CA SER A 184 -5.57 2.98 -15.06
C SER A 184 -4.80 3.20 -16.36
N ALA A 185 -3.45 3.30 -16.34
CA ALA A 185 -2.64 3.48 -17.53
C ALA A 185 -2.89 2.36 -18.56
N ASN A 186 -2.93 2.73 -19.84
CA ASN A 186 -3.05 1.76 -20.92
C ASN A 186 -1.71 1.05 -21.12
N ARG A 187 -1.63 -0.22 -20.74
CA ARG A 187 -0.39 -1.04 -20.77
C ARG A 187 -0.29 -1.92 -22.00
N LYS A 188 -1.18 -1.75 -22.98
CA LYS A 188 -1.19 -2.58 -24.22
C LYS A 188 -1.07 -4.08 -23.89
N TRP A 189 -1.92 -4.59 -23.00
CA TRP A 189 -1.86 -5.96 -22.50
C TRP A 189 -1.76 -7.02 -23.60
N LEU A 190 -2.44 -6.82 -24.74
CA LEU A 190 -2.33 -7.71 -25.89
C LEU A 190 -0.88 -7.91 -26.34
N TYR A 191 -0.07 -6.85 -26.35
CA TYR A 191 1.34 -6.93 -26.74
C TYR A 191 2.15 -7.81 -25.76
N HIS A 192 1.81 -7.79 -24.49
CA HIS A 192 2.50 -8.59 -23.47
C HIS A 192 2.07 -10.07 -23.46
N PHE A 193 0.90 -10.39 -24.02
CA PHE A 193 0.38 -11.77 -24.10
C PHE A 193 0.63 -12.46 -25.44
N LEU A 194 0.93 -11.73 -26.49
CA LEU A 194 1.14 -12.28 -27.84
C LEU A 194 2.63 -12.50 -28.19
N GLY A 195 3.57 -12.10 -27.32
CA GLY A 195 5.02 -12.28 -27.50
C GLY A 195 5.62 -11.25 -28.43
#